data_fdebf32df8aa254d1685b49c8f4be960
#
_entry.id   fdebf32df8aa254d1685b49c8f4be960
#
_cell.length_a   1.000
_cell.length_b   1.000
_cell.length_c   1.000
_cell.angle_alpha   90.00
_cell.angle_beta   90.00
_cell.angle_gamma   90.00
#
_symmetry.space_group_name_H-M   'P 1'
#
loop_
_entity.id
_entity.type
_entity.pdbx_description
1 polymer ?
#
loop_
_entity_poly.entity_id
_entity_poly.type
_entity_poly.pdbx_seq_one_letter_code
_entity_poly.pdbx_strand_id
1 'polypeptide(L)'
;MGKKKQREEISLSTGIKNTVYLLSYVRRHVPALFYTNIITGILWGYLNVASSVLVIKVVFDMIGEGRPFADVCKFLLMMSMILLPALGVIYYCDKRLWPVLKLKLGKSLHTELFLKAQKVDLRCYDNAGFYTDFIWTVREAEDHVYKAVTNMGRVLLHVLACLGVIAIMLEIDPIILVIAVVSMVFKFLFRLLKTRIEFFREQSLMPLVKKYEYISRVFYMPDYAKELRMSRVDRLFMEEFDD
;
A
#
# COMPACT_ATOMS: atom_id res chain seq x y z
N MET A 1 -34.68 -0.24 -9.86
CA MET A 1 -34.57 -0.14 -8.37
C MET A 1 -33.51 -1.15 -7.92
N GLY A 2 -32.24 -0.76 -7.94
CA GLY A 2 -31.10 -1.62 -7.57
C GLY A 2 -30.98 -1.66 -6.04
N LYS A 3 -31.16 -2.83 -5.44
CA LYS A 3 -30.80 -3.08 -4.03
C LYS A 3 -29.34 -2.66 -3.81
N LYS A 4 -29.10 -1.58 -3.05
CA LYS A 4 -27.80 -1.30 -2.45
C LYS A 4 -27.36 -2.56 -1.70
N LYS A 5 -26.41 -3.32 -2.26
CA LYS A 5 -25.70 -4.37 -1.53
C LYS A 5 -25.03 -3.65 -0.36
N GLN A 6 -25.62 -3.72 0.84
CA GLN A 6 -24.94 -3.33 2.07
C GLN A 6 -23.61 -4.08 2.06
N ARG A 7 -22.50 -3.34 1.97
CA ARG A 7 -21.20 -3.90 2.32
C ARG A 7 -21.33 -4.26 3.79
N GLU A 8 -21.47 -5.55 4.09
CA GLU A 8 -21.32 -6.05 5.45
C GLU A 8 -20.01 -5.48 5.98
N GLU A 9 -20.09 -4.76 7.09
CA GLU A 9 -18.90 -4.32 7.82
C GLU A 9 -18.14 -5.58 8.20
N ILE A 10 -17.06 -5.86 7.46
CA ILE A 10 -16.22 -7.03 7.72
C ILE A 10 -15.68 -6.86 9.13
N SER A 11 -16.11 -7.71 10.05
CA SER A 11 -15.60 -7.73 11.41
C SER A 11 -14.08 -7.77 11.39
N LEU A 12 -13.41 -6.99 12.23
CA LEU A 12 -11.96 -6.97 12.37
C LEU A 12 -11.36 -8.40 12.49
N SER A 13 -12.06 -9.27 13.22
CA SER A 13 -11.69 -10.70 13.35
C SER A 13 -11.67 -11.42 12.00
N THR A 14 -12.65 -11.19 11.15
CA THR A 14 -12.71 -11.78 9.79
C THR A 14 -11.61 -11.20 8.89
N GLY A 15 -11.33 -9.90 9.01
CA GLY A 15 -10.23 -9.26 8.28
C GLY A 15 -8.86 -9.85 8.64
N ILE A 16 -8.61 -10.07 9.93
CA ILE A 16 -7.36 -10.71 10.40
C ILE A 16 -7.24 -12.14 9.89
N LYS A 17 -8.31 -12.95 9.99
CA LYS A 17 -8.33 -14.33 9.49
C LYS A 17 -8.03 -14.38 7.99
N ASN A 18 -8.65 -13.50 7.21
CA ASN A 18 -8.41 -13.41 5.77
C ASN A 18 -6.96 -13.03 5.46
N THR A 19 -6.39 -12.07 6.20
CA THR A 19 -4.99 -11.66 6.03
C THR A 19 -4.04 -12.81 6.36
N VAL A 20 -4.26 -13.53 7.46
CA VAL A 20 -3.45 -14.70 7.83
C VAL A 20 -3.55 -15.81 6.77
N TYR A 21 -4.75 -16.06 6.23
CA TYR A 21 -4.94 -17.01 5.14
C TYR A 21 -4.13 -16.60 3.89
N LEU A 22 -4.23 -15.35 3.47
CA LEU A 22 -3.47 -14.82 2.32
C LEU A 22 -1.96 -14.93 2.52
N LEU A 23 -1.47 -14.61 3.71
CA LEU A 23 -0.04 -14.73 4.05
C LEU A 23 0.43 -16.19 4.01
N SER A 24 -0.38 -17.12 4.55
CA SER A 24 -0.10 -18.56 4.48
C SER A 24 -0.08 -19.05 3.04
N TYR A 25 -1.00 -18.56 2.20
CA TYR A 25 -1.04 -18.85 0.77
C TYR A 25 0.25 -18.41 0.07
N VAL A 26 0.67 -17.16 0.26
CA VAL A 26 1.89 -16.61 -0.35
C VAL A 26 3.13 -17.35 0.13
N ARG A 27 3.22 -17.65 1.44
CA ARG A 27 4.33 -18.44 2.00
C ARG A 27 4.45 -19.83 1.34
N ARG A 28 3.32 -20.46 0.96
CA ARG A 28 3.31 -21.79 0.34
C ARG A 28 3.67 -21.75 -1.14
N HIS A 29 3.18 -20.77 -1.89
CA HIS A 29 3.32 -20.71 -3.35
C HIS A 29 4.50 -19.87 -3.82
N VAL A 30 4.81 -18.77 -3.12
CA VAL A 30 5.91 -17.86 -3.45
C VAL A 30 6.69 -17.49 -2.18
N PRO A 31 7.38 -18.46 -1.54
CA PRO A 31 8.07 -18.23 -0.27
C PRO A 31 9.11 -17.12 -0.36
N ALA A 32 9.78 -16.97 -1.52
CA ALA A 32 10.74 -15.91 -1.73
C ALA A 32 10.13 -14.50 -1.53
N LEU A 33 8.91 -14.25 -2.01
CA LEU A 33 8.22 -12.98 -1.81
C LEU A 33 7.93 -12.72 -0.32
N PHE A 34 7.50 -13.75 0.39
CA PHE A 34 7.18 -13.66 1.81
C PHE A 34 8.43 -13.32 2.64
N TYR A 35 9.51 -14.08 2.48
CA TYR A 35 10.72 -13.89 3.26
C TYR A 35 11.49 -12.62 2.87
N THR A 36 11.60 -12.30 1.58
CA THR A 36 12.25 -11.06 1.16
C THR A 36 11.52 -9.83 1.68
N ASN A 37 10.18 -9.86 1.75
CA ASN A 37 9.40 -8.76 2.30
C ASN A 37 9.65 -8.57 3.81
N ILE A 38 9.73 -9.65 4.58
CA ILE A 38 10.06 -9.59 6.01
C ILE A 38 11.47 -9.04 6.22
N ILE A 39 12.46 -9.59 5.52
CA ILE A 39 13.87 -9.19 5.65
C ILE A 39 14.05 -7.72 5.30
N THR A 40 13.50 -7.28 4.16
CA THR A 40 13.58 -5.88 3.75
C THR A 40 12.80 -4.96 4.69
N GLY A 41 11.68 -5.41 5.25
CA GLY A 41 10.92 -4.67 6.26
C GLY A 41 11.73 -4.46 7.56
N ILE A 42 12.39 -5.50 8.07
CA ILE A 42 13.26 -5.41 9.25
C ILE A 42 14.45 -4.49 8.96
N LEU A 43 15.13 -4.70 7.83
CA LEU A 43 16.28 -3.90 7.44
C LEU A 43 15.93 -2.42 7.29
N TRP A 44 14.80 -2.12 6.64
CA TRP A 44 14.31 -0.76 6.48
C TRP A 44 13.92 -0.11 7.81
N GLY A 45 13.28 -0.87 8.72
CA GLY A 45 12.97 -0.41 10.08
C GLY A 45 14.23 -0.03 10.86
N TYR A 46 15.25 -0.89 10.83
CA TYR A 46 16.54 -0.61 11.46
C TYR A 46 17.23 0.62 10.87
N LEU A 47 17.28 0.73 9.53
CA LEU A 47 17.88 1.88 8.85
C LEU A 47 17.17 3.19 9.18
N ASN A 48 15.84 3.18 9.30
CA ASN A 48 15.07 4.35 9.69
C ASN A 48 15.44 4.84 11.10
N VAL A 49 15.48 3.94 12.08
CA VAL A 49 15.87 4.29 13.45
C VAL A 49 17.33 4.74 13.51
N ALA A 50 18.22 4.00 12.85
CA ALA A 50 19.63 4.34 12.82
C ALA A 50 19.90 5.73 12.22
N SER A 51 19.32 6.03 11.06
CA SER A 51 19.54 7.29 10.35
C SER A 51 18.85 8.49 10.99
N SER A 52 17.62 8.31 11.50
CA SER A 52 16.79 9.43 11.98
C SER A 52 16.96 9.72 13.46
N VAL A 53 17.36 8.75 14.27
CA VAL A 53 17.41 8.91 15.71
C VAL A 53 18.82 8.68 16.25
N LEU A 54 19.44 7.50 15.97
CA LEU A 54 20.75 7.17 16.53
C LEU A 54 21.85 8.11 16.03
N VAL A 55 21.89 8.40 14.73
CA VAL A 55 22.91 9.30 14.16
C VAL A 55 22.77 10.69 14.77
N ILE A 56 21.55 11.20 14.87
CA ILE A 56 21.30 12.52 15.44
C ILE A 56 21.69 12.55 16.92
N LYS A 57 21.26 11.56 17.73
CA LYS A 57 21.62 11.46 19.15
C LYS A 57 23.15 11.48 19.33
N VAL A 58 23.87 10.60 18.64
CA VAL A 58 25.32 10.47 18.79
C VAL A 58 26.04 11.76 18.36
N VAL A 59 25.59 12.40 17.28
CA VAL A 59 26.19 13.69 16.86
C VAL A 59 25.99 14.77 17.93
N PHE A 60 24.80 14.87 18.52
CA PHE A 60 24.54 15.83 19.60
C PHE A 60 25.36 15.52 20.85
N ASP A 61 25.50 14.24 21.23
CA ASP A 61 26.31 13.80 22.35
C ASP A 61 27.80 14.17 22.14
N MET A 62 28.33 13.90 20.92
CA MET A 62 29.72 14.29 20.55
C MET A 62 29.96 15.80 20.60
N ILE A 63 28.98 16.60 20.18
CA ILE A 63 29.07 18.06 20.27
C ILE A 63 29.00 18.53 21.72
N GLY A 64 28.12 17.94 22.55
CA GLY A 64 27.99 18.23 23.98
C GLY A 64 29.23 17.88 24.76
N GLU A 65 29.98 16.81 24.38
CA GLU A 65 31.26 16.42 24.94
C GLU A 65 32.45 17.31 24.46
N GLY A 66 32.21 18.24 23.54
CA GLY A 66 33.24 19.11 22.97
C GLY A 66 34.24 18.40 22.06
N ARG A 67 33.86 17.27 21.43
CA ARG A 67 34.74 16.54 20.52
C ARG A 67 35.10 17.37 19.28
N PRO A 68 36.32 17.17 18.72
CA PRO A 68 36.71 17.89 17.51
C PRO A 68 35.82 17.53 16.34
N PHE A 69 35.52 18.51 15.48
CA PHE A 69 34.68 18.36 14.30
C PHE A 69 35.10 17.21 13.37
N ALA A 70 36.42 16.94 13.32
CA ALA A 70 36.97 15.82 12.54
C ALA A 70 36.42 14.45 12.98
N ASP A 71 36.16 14.23 14.26
CA ASP A 71 35.63 12.97 14.77
C ASP A 71 34.15 12.81 14.44
N VAL A 72 33.38 13.89 14.46
CA VAL A 72 31.98 13.92 13.98
C VAL A 72 31.94 13.55 12.48
N CYS A 73 32.83 14.12 11.68
CA CYS A 73 32.91 13.80 10.25
C CYS A 73 33.30 12.32 10.02
N LYS A 74 34.25 11.77 10.77
CA LYS A 74 34.62 10.35 10.69
C LYS A 74 33.45 9.45 11.02
N PHE A 75 32.71 9.76 12.08
CA PHE A 75 31.52 9.01 12.48
C PHE A 75 30.45 9.02 11.36
N LEU A 76 30.14 10.19 10.78
CA LEU A 76 29.18 10.31 9.69
C LEU A 76 29.61 9.54 8.44
N LEU A 77 30.90 9.58 8.09
CA LEU A 77 31.45 8.80 6.98
C LEU A 77 31.33 7.30 7.26
N MET A 78 31.67 6.84 8.44
CA MET A 78 31.54 5.43 8.81
C MET A 78 30.09 4.97 8.75
N MET A 79 29.14 5.77 9.26
CA MET A 79 27.71 5.48 9.18
C MET A 79 27.20 5.46 7.75
N SER A 80 27.64 6.39 6.90
CA SER A 80 27.24 6.39 5.50
C SER A 80 27.74 5.15 4.75
N MET A 81 28.96 4.67 5.03
CA MET A 81 29.51 3.43 4.48
C MET A 81 28.69 2.18 4.84
N ILE A 82 28.00 2.19 5.97
CA ILE A 82 27.12 1.08 6.40
C ILE A 82 25.72 1.24 5.82
N LEU A 83 25.17 2.47 5.87
CA LEU A 83 23.79 2.73 5.46
C LEU A 83 23.59 2.66 3.93
N LEU A 84 24.56 3.16 3.13
CA LEU A 84 24.43 3.19 1.67
C LEU A 84 24.34 1.79 1.04
N PRO A 85 25.19 0.80 1.38
CA PRO A 85 25.05 -0.56 0.84
C PRO A 85 23.71 -1.21 1.24
N ALA A 86 23.28 -0.99 2.50
CA ALA A 86 22.00 -1.53 2.97
C ALA A 86 20.80 -0.94 2.20
N LEU A 87 20.81 0.36 1.92
CA LEU A 87 19.84 0.99 1.04
C LEU A 87 19.90 0.45 -0.39
N GLY A 88 21.11 0.19 -0.91
CA GLY A 88 21.33 -0.43 -2.22
C GLY A 88 20.68 -1.81 -2.33
N VAL A 89 20.80 -2.64 -1.29
CA VAL A 89 20.14 -3.97 -1.22
C VAL A 89 18.62 -3.83 -1.26
N ILE A 90 18.06 -2.92 -0.46
CA ILE A 90 16.61 -2.68 -0.44
C ILE A 90 16.13 -2.21 -1.81
N TYR A 91 16.83 -1.24 -2.41
CA TYR A 91 16.50 -0.73 -3.73
C TYR A 91 16.55 -1.83 -4.81
N TYR A 92 17.54 -2.69 -4.76
CA TYR A 92 17.66 -3.84 -5.65
C TYR A 92 16.46 -4.79 -5.48
N CYS A 93 16.09 -5.11 -4.26
CA CYS A 93 14.91 -5.93 -3.98
C CYS A 93 13.63 -5.29 -4.53
N ASP A 94 13.43 -3.99 -4.29
CA ASP A 94 12.24 -3.26 -4.73
C ASP A 94 12.13 -3.18 -6.27
N LYS A 95 13.23 -2.89 -6.96
CA LYS A 95 13.20 -2.65 -8.41
C LYS A 95 13.40 -3.89 -9.27
N ARG A 96 14.05 -4.93 -8.75
CA ARG A 96 14.36 -6.14 -9.51
C ARG A 96 13.64 -7.38 -9.03
N LEU A 97 13.69 -7.67 -7.73
CA LEU A 97 13.13 -8.90 -7.19
C LEU A 97 11.61 -8.87 -7.09
N TRP A 98 11.05 -7.82 -6.52
CA TRP A 98 9.61 -7.76 -6.26
C TRP A 98 8.74 -7.79 -7.50
N PRO A 99 9.04 -7.10 -8.61
CA PRO A 99 8.24 -7.21 -9.83
C PRO A 99 8.20 -8.64 -10.38
N VAL A 100 9.34 -9.34 -10.36
CA VAL A 100 9.41 -10.74 -10.80
C VAL A 100 8.62 -11.68 -9.90
N LEU A 101 8.72 -11.47 -8.58
CA LEU A 101 7.99 -12.27 -7.59
C LEU A 101 6.48 -11.97 -7.63
N LYS A 102 6.09 -10.73 -7.92
CA LYS A 102 4.69 -10.35 -8.17
C LYS A 102 4.12 -11.13 -9.36
N LEU A 103 4.83 -11.19 -10.48
CA LEU A 103 4.41 -11.97 -11.65
C LEU A 103 4.29 -13.48 -11.35
N LYS A 104 5.20 -14.03 -10.54
CA LYS A 104 5.08 -15.44 -10.09
C LYS A 104 3.85 -15.66 -9.23
N LEU A 105 3.54 -14.72 -8.35
CA LEU A 105 2.33 -14.75 -7.52
C LEU A 105 1.07 -14.69 -8.38
N GLY A 106 1.02 -13.76 -9.33
CA GLY A 106 -0.08 -13.62 -10.28
C GLY A 106 -0.32 -14.91 -11.05
N LYS A 107 0.75 -15.52 -11.60
CA LYS A 107 0.64 -16.81 -12.30
C LYS A 107 0.02 -17.90 -11.40
N SER A 108 0.47 -18.03 -10.16
CA SER A 108 -0.07 -19.04 -9.22
C SER A 108 -1.54 -18.79 -8.91
N LEU A 109 -1.91 -17.53 -8.63
CA LEU A 109 -3.30 -17.15 -8.32
C LEU A 109 -4.23 -17.37 -9.51
N HIS A 110 -3.85 -16.92 -10.70
CA HIS A 110 -4.68 -17.09 -11.90
C HIS A 110 -4.86 -18.56 -12.26
N THR A 111 -3.80 -19.38 -12.12
CA THR A 111 -3.92 -20.84 -12.34
C THR A 111 -4.95 -21.46 -11.40
N GLU A 112 -4.92 -21.11 -10.11
CA GLU A 112 -5.88 -21.65 -9.15
C GLU A 112 -7.30 -21.15 -9.39
N LEU A 113 -7.45 -19.84 -9.74
CA LEU A 113 -8.74 -19.27 -10.09
C LEU A 113 -9.34 -19.91 -11.34
N PHE A 114 -8.54 -20.17 -12.36
CA PHE A 114 -9.01 -20.85 -13.58
C PHE A 114 -9.41 -22.29 -13.32
N LEU A 115 -8.65 -23.03 -12.51
CA LEU A 115 -9.02 -24.38 -12.11
C LEU A 115 -10.32 -24.42 -11.28
N LYS A 116 -10.56 -23.42 -10.46
CA LYS A 116 -11.83 -23.27 -9.75
C LYS A 116 -12.97 -22.90 -10.70
N ALA A 117 -12.72 -21.99 -11.63
CA ALA A 117 -13.70 -21.56 -12.64
C ALA A 117 -14.19 -22.73 -13.50
N GLN A 118 -13.29 -23.67 -13.87
CA GLN A 118 -13.67 -24.88 -14.61
C GLN A 118 -14.63 -25.82 -13.86
N LYS A 119 -14.66 -25.71 -12.53
CA LYS A 119 -15.52 -26.54 -11.67
C LYS A 119 -16.87 -25.88 -11.34
N VAL A 120 -17.05 -24.63 -11.73
CA VAL A 120 -18.29 -23.88 -11.49
C VAL A 120 -19.34 -24.31 -12.51
N ASP A 121 -20.59 -24.49 -12.06
CA ASP A 121 -21.72 -24.81 -12.94
C ASP A 121 -21.96 -23.70 -13.94
N LEU A 122 -22.21 -24.06 -15.20
CA LEU A 122 -22.51 -23.13 -16.30
C LEU A 122 -23.67 -22.18 -15.97
N ARG A 123 -24.66 -22.65 -15.21
CA ARG A 123 -25.78 -21.83 -14.74
C ARG A 123 -25.37 -20.60 -13.94
N CYS A 124 -24.20 -20.66 -13.28
CA CYS A 124 -23.68 -19.53 -12.54
C CYS A 124 -23.23 -18.38 -13.47
N TYR A 125 -22.76 -18.72 -14.68
CA TYR A 125 -22.34 -17.74 -15.67
C TYR A 125 -23.51 -16.99 -16.33
N ASP A 126 -24.72 -17.57 -16.33
CA ASP A 126 -25.93 -16.91 -16.79
C ASP A 126 -26.42 -15.83 -15.80
N ASN A 127 -25.92 -15.86 -14.56
CA ASN A 127 -26.22 -14.84 -13.58
C ASN A 127 -25.27 -13.65 -13.71
N ALA A 128 -25.79 -12.53 -14.23
CA ALA A 128 -25.02 -11.31 -14.46
C ALA A 128 -24.29 -10.78 -13.19
N GLY A 129 -24.87 -11.01 -12.00
CA GLY A 129 -24.26 -10.63 -10.74
C GLY A 129 -23.03 -11.47 -10.42
N PHE A 130 -23.12 -12.78 -10.59
CA PHE A 130 -22.00 -13.71 -10.39
C PHE A 130 -20.88 -13.41 -11.39
N TYR A 131 -21.22 -13.25 -12.66
CA TYR A 131 -20.23 -12.98 -13.71
C TYR A 131 -19.45 -11.68 -13.45
N THR A 132 -20.14 -10.62 -13.03
CA THR A 132 -19.49 -9.35 -12.66
C THR A 132 -18.56 -9.50 -11.45
N ASP A 133 -19.03 -10.17 -10.39
CA ASP A 133 -18.24 -10.41 -9.18
C ASP A 133 -17.03 -11.32 -9.49
N PHE A 134 -17.18 -12.30 -10.38
CA PHE A 134 -16.11 -13.20 -10.82
C PHE A 134 -15.02 -12.47 -11.59
N ILE A 135 -15.38 -11.68 -12.62
CA ILE A 135 -14.42 -10.91 -13.41
C ILE A 135 -13.67 -9.92 -12.50
N TRP A 136 -14.40 -9.26 -11.62
CA TRP A 136 -13.81 -8.32 -10.67
C TRP A 136 -12.80 -9.01 -9.75
N THR A 137 -13.16 -10.18 -9.23
CA THR A 137 -12.27 -10.98 -8.38
C THR A 137 -11.02 -11.41 -9.13
N VAL A 138 -11.14 -11.92 -10.35
CA VAL A 138 -9.99 -12.34 -11.17
C VAL A 138 -9.06 -11.17 -11.45
N ARG A 139 -9.61 -10.01 -11.76
CA ARG A 139 -8.84 -8.81 -12.11
C ARG A 139 -8.07 -8.23 -10.92
N GLU A 140 -8.67 -8.24 -9.74
CA GLU A 140 -8.11 -7.55 -8.58
C GLU A 140 -7.40 -8.48 -7.57
N ALA A 141 -7.57 -9.80 -7.69
CA ALA A 141 -7.02 -10.76 -6.75
C ALA A 141 -5.50 -10.62 -6.56
N GLU A 142 -4.76 -10.45 -7.66
CA GLU A 142 -3.30 -10.29 -7.63
C GLU A 142 -2.88 -9.07 -6.82
N ASP A 143 -3.49 -7.91 -7.10
CA ASP A 143 -3.15 -6.67 -6.41
C ASP A 143 -3.53 -6.68 -4.93
N HIS A 144 -4.68 -7.27 -4.59
CA HIS A 144 -5.10 -7.41 -3.19
C HIS A 144 -4.16 -8.30 -2.39
N VAL A 145 -3.77 -9.45 -2.93
CA VAL A 145 -2.83 -10.37 -2.26
C VAL A 145 -1.44 -9.73 -2.14
N TYR A 146 -0.95 -9.10 -3.20
CA TYR A 146 0.33 -8.40 -3.18
C TYR A 146 0.34 -7.26 -2.14
N LYS A 147 -0.71 -6.43 -2.10
CA LYS A 147 -0.89 -5.37 -1.09
C LYS A 147 -0.94 -5.93 0.33
N ALA A 148 -1.58 -7.07 0.56
CA ALA A 148 -1.63 -7.69 1.88
C ALA A 148 -0.22 -8.07 2.36
N VAL A 149 0.60 -8.67 1.51
CA VAL A 149 1.99 -9.05 1.84
C VAL A 149 2.88 -7.82 2.08
N THR A 150 2.82 -6.83 1.19
CA THR A 150 3.63 -5.60 1.33
C THR A 150 3.22 -4.78 2.55
N ASN A 151 1.93 -4.74 2.89
CA ASN A 151 1.45 -4.07 4.09
C ASN A 151 1.93 -4.78 5.37
N MET A 152 2.03 -6.11 5.38
CA MET A 152 2.62 -6.83 6.50
C MET A 152 4.08 -6.40 6.77
N GLY A 153 4.90 -6.32 5.71
CA GLY A 153 6.27 -5.82 5.83
C GLY A 153 6.32 -4.39 6.38
N ARG A 154 5.42 -3.51 5.93
CA ARG A 154 5.30 -2.14 6.46
C ARG A 154 4.88 -2.11 7.93
N VAL A 155 3.92 -2.94 8.34
CA VAL A 155 3.51 -3.04 9.75
C VAL A 155 4.70 -3.47 10.61
N LEU A 156 5.44 -4.49 10.18
CA LEU A 156 6.62 -4.97 10.89
C LEU A 156 7.69 -3.87 11.03
N LEU A 157 7.95 -3.14 9.93
CA LEU A 157 8.82 -1.96 9.92
C LEU A 157 8.39 -0.93 10.97
N HIS A 158 7.12 -0.54 10.96
CA HIS A 158 6.64 0.49 11.89
C HIS A 158 6.66 0.03 13.34
N VAL A 159 6.36 -1.23 13.63
CA VAL A 159 6.46 -1.80 14.99
C VAL A 159 7.91 -1.75 15.48
N LEU A 160 8.86 -2.20 14.67
CA LEU A 160 10.28 -2.16 15.04
C LEU A 160 10.79 -0.72 15.22
N ALA A 161 10.41 0.19 14.33
CA ALA A 161 10.76 1.59 14.43
C ALA A 161 10.19 2.23 15.72
N CYS A 162 8.92 1.97 16.04
CA CYS A 162 8.30 2.44 17.28
C CYS A 162 9.02 1.91 18.52
N LEU A 163 9.33 0.62 18.56
CA LEU A 163 10.06 0.02 19.67
C LEU A 163 11.45 0.66 19.85
N GLY A 164 12.18 0.87 18.76
CA GLY A 164 13.49 1.53 18.78
C GLY A 164 13.41 2.98 19.28
N VAL A 165 12.43 3.75 18.82
CA VAL A 165 12.23 5.13 19.27
C VAL A 165 11.82 5.20 20.74
N ILE A 166 10.92 4.31 21.18
CA ILE A 166 10.52 4.23 22.61
C ILE A 166 11.71 3.92 23.49
N ALA A 167 12.55 2.95 23.10
CA ALA A 167 13.74 2.60 23.87
C ALA A 167 14.69 3.81 24.06
N ILE A 168 14.93 4.57 22.98
CA ILE A 168 15.79 5.76 23.03
C ILE A 168 15.15 6.88 23.86
N MET A 169 13.85 7.11 23.74
CA MET A 169 13.15 8.14 24.52
C MET A 169 13.17 7.85 26.02
N LEU A 170 13.06 6.58 26.42
CA LEU A 170 13.14 6.17 27.82
C LEU A 170 14.55 6.39 28.41
N GLU A 171 15.60 6.31 27.59
CA GLU A 171 16.97 6.61 28.00
C GLU A 171 17.21 8.10 28.25
N ILE A 172 16.53 8.97 27.49
CA ILE A 172 16.74 10.43 27.59
C ILE A 172 15.89 11.00 28.73
N ASP A 173 14.57 10.90 28.62
CA ASP A 173 13.63 11.38 29.63
C ASP A 173 12.23 10.77 29.39
N PRO A 174 11.61 10.11 30.37
CA PRO A 174 10.26 9.56 30.21
C PRO A 174 9.18 10.63 29.97
N ILE A 175 9.41 11.89 30.31
CA ILE A 175 8.48 12.99 30.02
C ILE A 175 8.32 13.17 28.49
N ILE A 176 9.39 13.03 27.73
CA ILE A 176 9.37 13.11 26.25
C ILE A 176 8.44 12.05 25.67
N LEU A 177 8.43 10.85 26.25
CA LEU A 177 7.54 9.77 25.83
C LEU A 177 6.07 10.14 26.01
N VAL A 178 5.71 10.77 27.14
CA VAL A 178 4.32 11.22 27.40
C VAL A 178 3.90 12.25 26.37
N ILE A 179 4.73 13.24 26.06
CA ILE A 179 4.46 14.25 25.03
C ILE A 179 4.28 13.61 23.65
N ALA A 180 5.13 12.63 23.31
CA ALA A 180 5.03 11.90 22.05
C ALA A 180 3.72 11.11 21.94
N VAL A 181 3.30 10.41 23.01
CA VAL A 181 2.03 9.66 23.04
C VAL A 181 0.84 10.60 22.90
N VAL A 182 0.82 11.72 23.60
CA VAL A 182 -0.23 12.74 23.49
C VAL A 182 -0.32 13.25 22.06
N SER A 183 0.82 13.60 21.45
CA SER A 183 0.88 14.06 20.05
C SER A 183 0.38 12.98 19.06
N MET A 184 0.68 11.71 19.32
CA MET A 184 0.20 10.58 18.52
C MET A 184 -1.32 10.42 18.60
N VAL A 185 -1.90 10.54 19.79
CA VAL A 185 -3.36 10.48 19.98
C VAL A 185 -4.04 11.62 19.21
N PHE A 186 -3.54 12.84 19.30
CA PHE A 186 -4.08 13.97 18.53
C PHE A 186 -4.01 13.71 17.02
N LYS A 187 -2.85 13.28 16.50
CA LYS A 187 -2.71 12.92 15.08
C LYS A 187 -3.69 11.83 14.65
N PHE A 188 -3.92 10.84 15.50
CA PHE A 188 -4.87 9.76 15.22
C PHE A 188 -6.30 10.28 15.12
N LEU A 189 -6.74 11.13 16.06
CA LEU A 189 -8.06 11.74 16.04
C LEU A 189 -8.27 12.61 14.80
N PHE A 190 -7.30 13.47 14.46
CA PHE A 190 -7.36 14.26 13.25
C PHE A 190 -7.39 13.41 11.98
N ARG A 191 -6.66 12.29 11.94
CA ARG A 191 -6.69 11.37 10.81
C ARG A 191 -8.06 10.72 10.63
N LEU A 192 -8.72 10.34 11.72
CA LEU A 192 -10.09 9.80 11.65
C LEU A 192 -11.07 10.83 11.07
N LEU A 193 -10.99 12.08 11.53
CA LEU A 193 -11.82 13.17 11.00
C LEU A 193 -11.53 13.41 9.52
N LYS A 194 -10.26 13.49 9.14
CA LYS A 194 -9.83 13.69 7.74
C LYS A 194 -10.35 12.56 6.84
N THR A 195 -10.17 11.31 7.23
CA THR A 195 -10.63 10.15 6.45
C THR A 195 -12.14 10.17 6.25
N ARG A 196 -12.89 10.60 7.27
CA ARG A 196 -14.35 10.75 7.17
C ARG A 196 -14.77 11.83 6.16
N ILE A 197 -14.08 12.98 6.19
CA ILE A 197 -14.32 14.08 5.24
C ILE A 197 -13.94 13.67 3.82
N GLU A 198 -12.80 13.01 3.64
CA GLU A 198 -12.34 12.51 2.33
C GLU A 198 -13.34 11.50 1.75
N PHE A 199 -13.85 10.58 2.57
CA PHE A 199 -14.86 9.62 2.14
C PHE A 199 -16.13 10.30 1.60
N PHE A 200 -16.66 11.28 2.32
CA PHE A 200 -17.84 12.04 1.85
C PHE A 200 -17.56 12.82 0.58
N ARG A 201 -16.38 13.42 0.47
CA ARG A 201 -15.94 14.13 -0.74
C ARG A 201 -15.83 13.19 -1.94
N GLU A 202 -15.15 12.06 -1.79
CA GLU A 202 -15.05 11.06 -2.86
C GLU A 202 -16.43 10.55 -3.30
N GLN A 203 -17.32 10.31 -2.35
CA GLN A 203 -18.67 9.87 -2.68
C GLN A 203 -19.45 10.92 -3.47
N SER A 204 -19.28 12.19 -3.17
CA SER A 204 -19.93 13.30 -3.91
C SER A 204 -19.32 13.52 -5.29
N LEU A 205 -18.04 13.22 -5.49
CA LEU A 205 -17.34 13.34 -6.77
C LEU A 205 -17.53 12.14 -7.70
N MET A 206 -17.96 10.98 -7.17
CA MET A 206 -18.15 9.76 -7.96
C MET A 206 -19.04 9.90 -9.20
N PRO A 207 -20.18 10.63 -9.18
CA PRO A 207 -20.99 10.81 -10.38
C PRO A 207 -20.24 11.62 -11.45
N LEU A 208 -19.47 12.63 -11.07
CA LEU A 208 -18.66 13.44 -11.99
C LEU A 208 -17.52 12.61 -12.61
N VAL A 209 -16.83 11.80 -11.80
CA VAL A 209 -15.78 10.89 -12.31
C VAL A 209 -16.35 9.89 -13.31
N LYS A 210 -17.54 9.32 -13.05
CA LYS A 210 -18.19 8.40 -13.99
C LYS A 210 -18.59 9.09 -15.29
N LYS A 211 -19.08 10.31 -15.22
CA LYS A 211 -19.40 11.14 -16.39
C LYS A 211 -18.14 11.39 -17.22
N TYR A 212 -17.06 11.82 -16.56
CA TYR A 212 -15.77 12.03 -17.20
C TYR A 212 -15.22 10.76 -17.87
N GLU A 213 -15.23 9.62 -17.18
CA GLU A 213 -14.78 8.34 -17.74
C GLU A 213 -15.62 7.89 -18.94
N TYR A 214 -16.93 8.14 -18.91
CA TYR A 214 -17.82 7.83 -20.02
C TYR A 214 -17.47 8.68 -21.24
N ILE A 215 -17.39 10.00 -21.09
CA ILE A 215 -17.04 10.93 -22.18
C ILE A 215 -15.67 10.57 -22.75
N SER A 216 -14.65 10.40 -21.90
CA SER A 216 -13.31 9.99 -22.32
C SER A 216 -13.32 8.69 -23.12
N ARG A 217 -14.09 7.69 -22.69
CA ARG A 217 -14.23 6.41 -23.40
C ARG A 217 -14.81 6.59 -24.80
N VAL A 218 -15.80 7.43 -24.95
CA VAL A 218 -16.44 7.72 -26.24
C VAL A 218 -15.44 8.34 -27.23
N PHE A 219 -14.53 9.21 -26.75
CA PHE A 219 -13.51 9.83 -27.61
C PHE A 219 -12.33 8.91 -27.95
N TYR A 220 -11.95 7.99 -27.06
CA TYR A 220 -10.74 7.15 -27.24
C TYR A 220 -11.02 5.79 -27.88
N MET A 221 -12.25 5.27 -27.82
CA MET A 221 -12.54 3.96 -28.38
C MET A 221 -12.87 4.03 -29.87
N PRO A 222 -12.24 3.19 -30.70
CA PRO A 222 -12.46 3.16 -32.14
C PRO A 222 -13.91 2.84 -32.52
N ASP A 223 -14.61 2.10 -31.66
CA ASP A 223 -16.01 1.69 -31.89
C ASP A 223 -16.97 2.90 -32.01
N TYR A 224 -16.70 3.97 -31.26
CA TYR A 224 -17.50 5.19 -31.25
C TYR A 224 -17.02 6.25 -32.26
N ALA A 225 -15.82 6.08 -32.83
CA ALA A 225 -15.23 7.09 -33.71
C ALA A 225 -16.09 7.38 -34.98
N LYS A 226 -16.78 6.36 -35.48
CA LYS A 226 -17.67 6.49 -36.65
C LYS A 226 -18.94 7.25 -36.27
N GLU A 227 -19.54 6.93 -35.14
CA GLU A 227 -20.77 7.58 -34.66
C GLU A 227 -20.54 9.05 -34.29
N LEU A 228 -19.41 9.35 -33.63
CA LEU A 228 -18.99 10.72 -33.31
C LEU A 228 -18.88 11.62 -34.55
N ARG A 229 -18.29 11.09 -35.64
CA ARG A 229 -18.13 11.84 -36.90
C ARG A 229 -19.41 12.00 -37.67
N MET A 230 -20.36 11.05 -37.59
CA MET A 230 -21.62 11.08 -38.32
C MET A 230 -22.69 11.91 -37.61
N SER A 231 -22.74 11.90 -36.30
CA SER A 231 -23.81 12.51 -35.51
C SER A 231 -23.55 13.94 -35.04
N ARG A 232 -22.33 14.47 -35.22
CA ARG A 232 -21.89 15.79 -34.71
C ARG A 232 -22.14 15.99 -33.20
N VAL A 233 -22.17 14.90 -32.45
CA VAL A 233 -22.40 14.91 -30.99
C VAL A 233 -21.14 15.35 -30.26
N ASP A 234 -19.99 15.43 -30.94
CA ASP A 234 -18.72 15.96 -30.46
C ASP A 234 -18.88 17.33 -29.78
N ARG A 235 -19.68 18.25 -30.34
CA ARG A 235 -19.94 19.57 -29.73
C ARG A 235 -20.69 19.46 -28.41
N LEU A 236 -21.73 18.66 -28.35
CA LEU A 236 -22.53 18.46 -27.12
C LEU A 236 -21.66 17.85 -25.98
N PHE A 237 -20.79 16.90 -26.31
CA PHE A 237 -19.89 16.32 -25.33
C PHE A 237 -18.79 17.29 -24.88
N MET A 238 -18.32 18.19 -25.76
CA MET A 238 -17.35 19.23 -25.39
C MET A 238 -17.98 20.29 -24.48
N GLU A 239 -19.18 20.76 -24.78
CA GLU A 239 -19.92 21.69 -23.91
C GLU A 239 -20.18 21.07 -22.52
N GLU A 240 -20.56 19.79 -22.47
CA GLU A 240 -20.81 19.06 -21.21
C GLU A 240 -19.53 18.69 -20.44
N PHE A 241 -18.37 18.81 -21.08
CA PHE A 241 -17.06 18.60 -20.47
C PHE A 241 -16.50 19.88 -19.84
N ASP A 242 -16.88 21.05 -20.37
CA ASP A 242 -16.45 22.37 -19.89
C ASP A 242 -17.31 22.89 -18.71
N ASP A 243 -18.52 22.35 -18.49
CA ASP A 243 -19.40 22.60 -17.34
C ASP A 243 -19.05 21.69 -16.14
#